data_e28fbeaa679899c2f40a388f455a280c
#
_entry.id   e28fbeaa679899c2f40a388f455a280c
#
_cell.length_a   1.000
_cell.length_b   1.000
_cell.length_c   1.000
_cell.angle_alpha   90.00
_cell.angle_beta   90.00
_cell.angle_gamma   90.00
#
_symmetry.space_group_name_H-M   'P 1'
#
loop_
_entity.id
_entity.type
_entity.pdbx_description
1 polymer ?
#
loop_
_entity_poly.entity_id
_entity_poly.type
_entity_poly.pdbx_seq_one_letter_code
_entity_poly.pdbx_strand_id
1 'polypeptide(L)'
;MKTLAIETSCDDTSLAIVSEENGNFQVEDILAYSQIQEHQKFGGVVPELASRLHSEKIIAILQSLGLERIKEVDFISVTTEPGLPGSLVVGKTVASLLGEFYQKEVVPVYHIWGHVFSILLERNIQDLKLPMVILTASGGHNDIYLIEDQSAQTQKKSDFPQWEYAGFKITKL
;
A
#
# COMPACT_ATOMS: atom_id res chain seq x y z
N MET A 1 -11.32 -11.66 -5.27
CA MET A 1 -11.40 -10.68 -4.14
C MET A 1 -11.18 -9.27 -4.67
N LYS A 2 -11.82 -8.26 -4.05
CA LYS A 2 -11.69 -6.85 -4.46
C LYS A 2 -11.47 -5.97 -3.24
N THR A 3 -10.56 -5.00 -3.30
CA THR A 3 -10.28 -4.06 -2.20
C THR A 3 -10.25 -2.61 -2.66
N LEU A 4 -10.69 -1.71 -1.80
CA LEU A 4 -10.31 -0.30 -1.86
C LEU A 4 -9.02 -0.13 -1.07
N ALA A 5 -7.95 0.24 -1.74
CA ALA A 5 -6.66 0.54 -1.11
C ALA A 5 -6.52 2.05 -0.88
N ILE A 6 -6.07 2.41 0.34
CA ILE A 6 -5.87 3.80 0.78
C ILE A 6 -4.42 3.99 1.21
N GLU A 7 -3.71 4.91 0.56
CA GLU A 7 -2.32 5.24 0.84
C GLU A 7 -2.17 6.75 1.09
N THR A 8 -1.68 7.11 2.28
CA THR A 8 -1.42 8.50 2.70
C THR A 8 -0.16 8.60 3.57
N SER A 9 0.82 7.73 3.37
CA SER A 9 1.95 7.62 4.31
C SER A 9 2.95 8.77 4.27
N CYS A 10 3.07 9.50 3.14
CA CYS A 10 4.04 10.56 2.97
C CYS A 10 3.43 11.80 2.31
N ASP A 11 3.65 12.01 1.01
CA ASP A 11 3.28 13.22 0.28
C ASP A 11 2.38 12.96 -0.94
N ASP A 12 1.92 11.73 -1.11
CA ASP A 12 0.94 11.35 -2.12
C ASP A 12 -0.34 10.81 -1.46
N THR A 13 -1.49 11.33 -1.87
CA THR A 13 -2.79 10.77 -1.50
C THR A 13 -3.25 9.86 -2.63
N SER A 14 -3.29 8.55 -2.41
CA SER A 14 -3.67 7.58 -3.44
C SER A 14 -4.81 6.69 -2.98
N LEU A 15 -5.78 6.47 -3.88
CA LEU A 15 -6.86 5.51 -3.73
C LEU A 15 -6.89 4.61 -4.96
N ALA A 16 -7.00 3.31 -4.76
CA ALA A 16 -7.10 2.36 -5.85
C ALA A 16 -8.15 1.28 -5.56
N ILE A 17 -8.81 0.81 -6.61
CA ILE A 17 -9.59 -0.43 -6.55
C ILE A 17 -8.77 -1.51 -7.25
N VAL A 18 -8.43 -2.54 -6.48
CA VAL A 18 -7.65 -3.68 -6.95
C VAL A 18 -8.47 -4.94 -6.78
N SER A 19 -8.51 -5.76 -7.81
CA SER A 19 -9.13 -7.07 -7.77
C SER A 19 -8.10 -8.18 -7.94
N GLU A 20 -8.42 -9.34 -7.37
CA GLU A 20 -7.69 -10.59 -7.56
C GLU A 20 -8.67 -11.68 -7.94
N GLU A 21 -8.38 -12.38 -9.03
CA GLU A 21 -9.12 -13.54 -9.48
C GLU A 21 -8.16 -14.61 -10.02
N ASN A 22 -8.20 -15.80 -9.42
CA ASN A 22 -7.36 -16.95 -9.82
C ASN A 22 -5.85 -16.62 -9.86
N GLY A 23 -5.39 -15.80 -8.92
CA GLY A 23 -4.00 -15.35 -8.83
C GLY A 23 -3.63 -14.18 -9.76
N ASN A 24 -4.58 -13.66 -10.56
CA ASN A 24 -4.39 -12.47 -11.37
C ASN A 24 -4.77 -11.23 -10.57
N PHE A 25 -3.85 -10.27 -10.49
CA PHE A 25 -4.06 -8.99 -9.84
C PHE A 25 -4.27 -7.89 -10.87
N GLN A 26 -5.38 -7.17 -10.78
CA GLN A 26 -5.75 -6.09 -11.70
C GLN A 26 -6.02 -4.80 -10.96
N VAL A 27 -5.50 -3.69 -11.48
CA VAL A 27 -5.87 -2.34 -11.03
C VAL A 27 -7.08 -1.90 -11.83
N GLU A 28 -8.26 -1.94 -11.21
CA GLU A 28 -9.50 -1.52 -11.88
C GLU A 28 -9.60 0.00 -11.98
N ASP A 29 -9.05 0.71 -10.99
CA ASP A 29 -8.97 2.15 -10.98
C ASP A 29 -7.90 2.62 -10.00
N ILE A 30 -7.26 3.75 -10.31
CA ILE A 30 -6.30 4.40 -9.42
C ILE A 30 -6.39 5.92 -9.60
N LEU A 31 -6.54 6.62 -8.49
CA LEU A 31 -6.51 8.07 -8.43
C LEU A 31 -5.48 8.52 -7.40
N ALA A 32 -4.59 9.40 -7.81
CA ALA A 32 -3.55 9.93 -6.96
C ALA A 32 -3.47 11.46 -7.06
N TYR A 33 -3.16 12.09 -5.94
CA TYR A 33 -2.79 13.49 -5.86
C TYR A 33 -1.41 13.61 -5.24
N SER A 34 -0.45 14.13 -6.00
CA SER A 34 0.91 14.36 -5.51
C SER A 34 1.06 15.78 -4.99
N GLN A 35 1.71 15.90 -3.84
CA GLN A 35 1.97 17.16 -3.14
C GLN A 35 3.38 17.71 -3.46
N ILE A 36 4.06 17.17 -4.47
CA ILE A 36 5.45 17.55 -4.81
C ILE A 36 5.57 19.06 -5.02
N GLN A 37 4.62 19.67 -5.73
CA GLN A 37 4.66 21.11 -6.05
C GLN A 37 4.53 22.00 -4.80
N GLU A 38 3.73 21.55 -3.82
CA GLU A 38 3.53 22.26 -2.57
C GLU A 38 4.77 22.16 -1.68
N HIS A 39 5.40 21.01 -1.62
CA HIS A 39 6.57 20.74 -0.80
C HIS A 39 7.87 21.27 -1.40
N GLN A 40 7.96 21.35 -2.73
CA GLN A 40 9.15 21.84 -3.42
C GLN A 40 9.61 23.22 -2.94
N LYS A 41 8.68 24.08 -2.56
CA LYS A 41 8.96 25.43 -2.03
C LYS A 41 9.73 25.41 -0.71
N PHE A 42 9.69 24.29 0.00
CA PHE A 42 10.34 24.11 1.30
C PHE A 42 11.61 23.24 1.20
N GLY A 43 11.95 22.75 -0.01
CA GLY A 43 13.11 21.90 -0.23
C GLY A 43 12.92 20.44 0.24
N GLY A 44 11.71 20.04 0.61
CA GLY A 44 11.37 18.70 1.06
C GLY A 44 10.01 18.63 1.72
N VAL A 45 9.61 17.44 2.16
CA VAL A 45 8.29 17.21 2.74
C VAL A 45 8.17 17.88 4.11
N VAL A 46 7.10 18.67 4.29
CA VAL A 46 6.71 19.31 5.56
C VAL A 46 5.53 18.51 6.15
N PRO A 47 5.73 17.78 7.28
CA PRO A 47 4.73 16.84 7.79
C PRO A 47 3.35 17.45 8.09
N GLU A 48 3.30 18.66 8.68
CA GLU A 48 2.05 19.34 8.99
C GLU A 48 1.30 19.76 7.73
N LEU A 49 2.02 20.20 6.70
CA LEU A 49 1.44 20.53 5.40
C LEU A 49 0.91 19.28 4.71
N ALA A 50 1.69 18.19 4.75
CA ALA A 50 1.29 16.91 4.14
C ALA A 50 -0.04 16.42 4.73
N SER A 51 -0.17 16.33 6.05
CA SER A 51 -1.39 15.87 6.70
C SER A 51 -2.62 16.73 6.37
N ARG A 52 -2.44 18.06 6.29
CA ARG A 52 -3.52 18.97 5.89
C ARG A 52 -3.94 18.73 4.44
N LEU A 53 -3.00 18.61 3.51
CA LEU A 53 -3.29 18.36 2.10
C LEU A 53 -3.98 17.01 1.91
N HIS A 54 -3.57 15.96 2.61
CA HIS A 54 -4.32 14.70 2.60
C HIS A 54 -5.78 14.89 3.01
N SER A 55 -6.02 15.59 4.11
CA SER A 55 -7.38 15.87 4.60
C SER A 55 -8.24 16.65 3.59
N GLU A 56 -7.64 17.62 2.90
CA GLU A 56 -8.31 18.41 1.88
C GLU A 56 -8.62 17.62 0.60
N LYS A 57 -7.76 16.69 0.20
CA LYS A 57 -7.84 16.02 -1.12
C LYS A 57 -8.55 14.69 -1.10
N ILE A 58 -8.44 13.92 -0.02
CA ILE A 58 -8.92 12.54 0.02
C ILE A 58 -10.42 12.41 -0.29
N ILE A 59 -11.24 13.36 0.17
CA ILE A 59 -12.69 13.34 -0.09
C ILE A 59 -13.00 13.58 -1.57
N ALA A 60 -12.30 14.52 -2.21
CA ALA A 60 -12.47 14.78 -3.63
C ALA A 60 -12.05 13.57 -4.49
N ILE A 61 -10.96 12.89 -4.10
CA ILE A 61 -10.48 11.68 -4.77
C ILE A 61 -11.50 10.55 -4.59
N LEU A 62 -12.03 10.34 -3.38
CA LEU A 62 -13.10 9.37 -3.11
C LEU A 62 -14.36 9.63 -3.96
N GLN A 63 -14.78 10.87 -4.07
CA GLN A 63 -15.93 11.25 -4.90
C GLN A 63 -15.66 10.96 -6.38
N SER A 64 -14.45 11.24 -6.85
CA SER A 64 -14.04 10.97 -8.23
C SER A 64 -13.94 9.47 -8.53
N LEU A 65 -13.51 8.67 -7.55
CA LEU A 65 -13.48 7.20 -7.65
C LEU A 65 -14.90 6.60 -7.74
N GLY A 66 -15.87 7.28 -7.13
CA GLY A 66 -17.28 6.87 -7.07
C GLY A 66 -17.61 6.06 -5.83
N LEU A 67 -18.36 6.69 -4.90
CA LEU A 67 -18.71 6.07 -3.61
C LEU A 67 -19.50 4.76 -3.75
N GLU A 68 -20.26 4.59 -4.84
CA GLU A 68 -21.00 3.35 -5.09
C GLU A 68 -20.06 2.15 -5.30
N ARG A 69 -18.88 2.37 -5.86
CA ARG A 69 -17.89 1.31 -6.06
C ARG A 69 -17.35 0.73 -4.75
N ILE A 70 -17.41 1.49 -3.66
CA ILE A 70 -17.01 1.01 -2.32
C ILE A 70 -17.93 -0.11 -1.83
N LYS A 71 -19.19 -0.14 -2.28
CA LYS A 71 -20.12 -1.24 -1.96
C LYS A 71 -19.68 -2.57 -2.58
N GLU A 72 -18.97 -2.50 -3.70
CA GLU A 72 -18.54 -3.67 -4.48
C GLU A 72 -17.26 -4.32 -3.97
N VAL A 73 -16.49 -3.63 -3.12
CA VAL A 73 -15.27 -4.21 -2.56
C VAL A 73 -15.59 -5.18 -1.43
N ASP A 74 -14.75 -6.18 -1.24
CA ASP A 74 -14.86 -7.15 -0.16
C ASP A 74 -14.37 -6.58 1.17
N PHE A 75 -13.29 -5.78 1.12
CA PHE A 75 -12.68 -5.13 2.28
C PHE A 75 -11.98 -3.82 1.88
N ILE A 76 -11.52 -3.06 2.87
CA ILE A 76 -10.75 -1.82 2.69
C ILE A 76 -9.35 -2.07 3.24
N SER A 77 -8.32 -1.83 2.44
CA SER A 77 -6.94 -1.88 2.89
C SER A 77 -6.39 -0.47 3.10
N VAL A 78 -5.61 -0.25 4.15
CA VAL A 78 -5.04 1.06 4.45
C VAL A 78 -3.62 0.94 4.99
N THR A 79 -2.74 1.80 4.51
CA THR A 79 -1.37 1.87 5.04
C THR A 79 -1.39 2.42 6.46
N THR A 80 -0.76 1.66 7.39
CA THR A 80 -0.74 2.01 8.81
C THR A 80 0.64 2.43 9.32
N GLU A 81 1.71 1.95 8.69
CA GLU A 81 3.12 2.21 9.02
C GLU A 81 4.06 1.64 7.93
N PRO A 82 5.33 2.11 7.84
CA PRO A 82 5.80 3.40 8.34
C PRO A 82 5.26 4.57 7.54
N GLY A 83 5.41 5.78 8.07
CA GLY A 83 5.02 7.02 7.40
C GLY A 83 4.93 8.20 8.36
N LEU A 84 4.55 9.34 7.84
CA LEU A 84 4.32 10.55 8.63
C LEU A 84 3.08 10.35 9.52
N PRO A 85 3.20 10.48 10.86
CA PRO A 85 2.08 10.14 11.77
C PRO A 85 0.78 10.89 11.45
N GLY A 86 0.85 12.20 11.17
CA GLY A 86 -0.33 12.99 10.81
C GLY A 86 -0.98 12.56 9.49
N SER A 87 -0.17 12.22 8.49
CA SER A 87 -0.63 11.73 7.19
C SER A 87 -1.29 10.35 7.30
N LEU A 88 -0.67 9.42 8.02
CA LEU A 88 -1.24 8.09 8.30
C LEU A 88 -2.58 8.15 9.04
N VAL A 89 -2.74 9.10 9.98
CA VAL A 89 -4.00 9.29 10.70
C VAL A 89 -5.14 9.62 9.74
N VAL A 90 -4.91 10.43 8.71
CA VAL A 90 -5.95 10.78 7.72
C VAL A 90 -6.46 9.53 7.00
N GLY A 91 -5.57 8.73 6.42
CA GLY A 91 -5.94 7.49 5.71
C GLY A 91 -6.66 6.50 6.62
N LYS A 92 -6.12 6.25 7.82
CA LYS A 92 -6.72 5.36 8.81
C LYS A 92 -8.12 5.82 9.25
N THR A 93 -8.31 7.12 9.47
CA THR A 93 -9.62 7.67 9.84
C THR A 93 -10.63 7.46 8.73
N VAL A 94 -10.26 7.78 7.48
CA VAL A 94 -11.15 7.59 6.32
C VAL A 94 -11.48 6.10 6.13
N ALA A 95 -10.48 5.22 6.21
CA ALA A 95 -10.70 3.77 6.11
C ALA A 95 -11.67 3.27 7.18
N SER A 96 -11.49 3.69 8.44
CA SER A 96 -12.36 3.30 9.54
C SER A 96 -13.80 3.79 9.35
N LEU A 97 -13.98 5.05 8.93
CA LEU A 97 -15.30 5.61 8.66
C LEU A 97 -16.01 4.88 7.51
N LEU A 98 -15.30 4.59 6.42
CA LEU A 98 -15.83 3.85 5.29
C LEU A 98 -16.16 2.39 5.69
N GLY A 99 -15.26 1.75 6.46
CA GLY A 99 -15.47 0.41 6.97
C GLY A 99 -16.73 0.30 7.82
N GLU A 100 -16.93 1.23 8.74
CA GLU A 100 -18.13 1.30 9.58
C GLU A 100 -19.39 1.57 8.75
N PHE A 101 -19.33 2.57 7.85
CA PHE A 101 -20.49 2.97 7.06
C PHE A 101 -20.94 1.89 6.07
N TYR A 102 -19.99 1.24 5.39
CA TYR A 102 -20.29 0.21 4.38
C TYR A 102 -20.22 -1.22 4.92
N GLN A 103 -20.01 -1.40 6.23
CA GLN A 103 -19.87 -2.70 6.88
C GLN A 103 -18.78 -3.57 6.21
N LYS A 104 -17.62 -2.96 5.97
CA LYS A 104 -16.45 -3.62 5.39
C LYS A 104 -15.34 -3.76 6.42
N GLU A 105 -14.66 -4.88 6.40
CA GLU A 105 -13.44 -5.07 7.18
C GLU A 105 -12.37 -4.07 6.75
N VAL A 106 -11.61 -3.53 7.72
CA VAL A 106 -10.47 -2.67 7.46
C VAL A 106 -9.18 -3.44 7.76
N VAL A 107 -8.39 -3.66 6.73
CA VAL A 107 -7.14 -4.44 6.78
C VAL A 107 -5.95 -3.50 6.83
N PRO A 108 -5.13 -3.53 7.90
CA PRO A 108 -3.91 -2.74 7.97
C PRO A 108 -2.83 -3.29 7.04
N VAL A 109 -2.13 -2.40 6.33
CA VAL A 109 -1.03 -2.75 5.43
C VAL A 109 0.24 -2.01 5.84
N TYR A 110 1.35 -2.73 5.86
CA TYR A 110 2.67 -2.15 6.04
C TYR A 110 3.14 -1.52 4.72
N HIS A 111 3.50 -0.24 4.73
CA HIS A 111 3.83 0.54 3.53
C HIS A 111 4.84 -0.14 2.60
N ILE A 112 5.91 -0.70 3.19
CA ILE A 112 6.96 -1.35 2.40
C ILE A 112 6.46 -2.59 1.67
N TRP A 113 5.47 -3.31 2.24
CA TRP A 113 4.84 -4.44 1.53
C TRP A 113 4.06 -3.97 0.30
N GLY A 114 3.46 -2.78 0.34
CA GLY A 114 2.88 -2.15 -0.84
C GLY A 114 3.91 -1.99 -1.96
N HIS A 115 5.12 -1.53 -1.65
CA HIS A 115 6.21 -1.45 -2.62
C HIS A 115 6.68 -2.83 -3.09
N VAL A 116 6.94 -3.76 -2.17
CA VAL A 116 7.42 -5.11 -2.51
C VAL A 116 6.43 -5.84 -3.40
N PHE A 117 5.14 -5.83 -3.05
CA PHE A 117 4.11 -6.57 -3.77
C PHE A 117 3.51 -5.81 -4.98
N SER A 118 3.93 -4.57 -5.23
CA SER A 118 3.53 -3.86 -6.46
C SER A 118 3.92 -4.60 -7.73
N ILE A 119 4.90 -5.49 -7.66
CA ILE A 119 5.29 -6.38 -8.78
C ILE A 119 4.17 -7.32 -9.23
N LEU A 120 3.17 -7.57 -8.38
CA LEU A 120 2.02 -8.42 -8.72
C LEU A 120 0.95 -7.70 -9.55
N LEU A 121 0.96 -6.37 -9.56
CA LEU A 121 -0.05 -5.60 -10.29
C LEU A 121 0.01 -5.92 -11.79
N GLU A 122 -1.16 -6.18 -12.37
CA GLU A 122 -1.34 -6.58 -13.78
C GLU A 122 -0.61 -7.90 -14.14
N ARG A 123 -0.45 -8.81 -13.14
CA ARG A 123 0.24 -10.08 -13.32
C ARG A 123 -0.46 -11.22 -12.58
N ASN A 124 -0.14 -12.45 -12.99
CA ASN A 124 -0.49 -13.63 -12.22
C ASN A 124 0.62 -13.95 -11.23
N ILE A 125 0.24 -14.29 -10.00
CA ILE A 125 1.19 -14.70 -8.95
C ILE A 125 2.01 -15.94 -9.36
N GLN A 126 1.46 -16.80 -10.21
CA GLN A 126 2.14 -17.99 -10.72
C GLN A 126 3.26 -17.67 -11.73
N ASP A 127 3.26 -16.45 -12.29
CA ASP A 127 4.32 -16.00 -13.20
C ASP A 127 5.59 -15.57 -12.46
N LEU A 128 5.52 -15.42 -11.13
CA LEU A 128 6.68 -15.07 -10.32
C LEU A 128 7.68 -16.23 -10.27
N LYS A 129 8.91 -15.91 -10.62
CA LYS A 129 10.04 -16.86 -10.53
C LYS A 129 10.75 -16.66 -9.19
N LEU A 130 10.58 -17.61 -8.29
CA LEU A 130 11.25 -17.63 -7.00
C LEU A 130 12.52 -18.48 -7.04
N PRO A 131 13.57 -18.18 -6.24
CA PRO A 131 13.68 -16.96 -5.43
C PRO A 131 13.88 -15.70 -6.27
N MET A 132 13.41 -14.55 -5.79
CA MET A 132 13.63 -13.26 -6.45
C MET A 132 14.23 -12.24 -5.48
N VAL A 133 14.91 -11.25 -6.04
CA VAL A 133 15.42 -10.10 -5.28
C VAL A 133 14.66 -8.85 -5.71
N ILE A 134 14.16 -8.11 -4.73
CA ILE A 134 13.46 -6.85 -4.94
C ILE A 134 14.27 -5.71 -4.33
N LEU A 135 14.54 -4.69 -5.12
CA LEU A 135 15.08 -3.42 -4.65
C LEU A 135 13.92 -2.44 -4.49
N THR A 136 13.69 -1.95 -3.27
CA THR A 136 12.88 -0.76 -3.06
C THR A 136 13.79 0.45 -3.06
N ALA A 137 13.55 1.39 -3.97
CA ALA A 137 14.32 2.61 -4.10
C ALA A 137 13.37 3.80 -4.08
N SER A 138 13.08 4.30 -2.89
CA SER A 138 12.25 5.48 -2.66
C SER A 138 13.04 6.55 -1.91
N GLY A 139 12.53 7.77 -1.85
CA GLY A 139 13.22 8.89 -1.20
C GLY A 139 13.58 8.67 0.27
N GLY A 140 12.83 7.81 0.97
CA GLY A 140 13.05 7.52 2.39
C GLY A 140 13.63 6.13 2.70
N HIS A 141 13.53 5.19 1.77
CA HIS A 141 13.91 3.79 2.00
C HIS A 141 14.58 3.19 0.77
N ASN A 142 15.80 2.67 0.96
CA ASN A 142 16.52 1.94 -0.07
C ASN A 142 16.91 0.59 0.53
N ASP A 143 16.09 -0.40 0.29
CA ASP A 143 16.24 -1.71 0.88
C ASP A 143 16.24 -2.80 -0.19
N ILE A 144 16.93 -3.90 0.09
CA ILE A 144 16.95 -5.10 -0.76
C ILE A 144 16.27 -6.23 0.00
N TYR A 145 15.33 -6.89 -0.66
CA TYR A 145 14.59 -8.03 -0.11
C TYR A 145 14.81 -9.27 -0.96
N LEU A 146 15.08 -10.38 -0.32
CA LEU A 146 15.02 -11.71 -0.93
C LEU A 146 13.63 -12.31 -0.64
N ILE A 147 12.94 -12.69 -1.70
CA ILE A 147 11.62 -13.33 -1.63
C ILE A 147 11.77 -14.79 -2.03
N GLU A 148 11.34 -15.67 -1.16
CA GLU A 148 11.36 -17.13 -1.33
C GLU A 148 9.95 -17.69 -1.11
N ASP A 149 9.68 -18.89 -1.63
CA ASP A 149 8.49 -19.65 -1.28
C ASP A 149 8.57 -20.04 0.21
N GLN A 150 7.47 -19.87 0.95
CA GLN A 150 7.42 -20.22 2.38
C GLN A 150 7.71 -21.71 2.63
N SER A 151 7.38 -22.58 1.66
CA SER A 151 7.67 -24.00 1.72
C SER A 151 9.16 -24.35 1.51
N ALA A 152 9.97 -23.39 1.03
CA ALA A 152 11.40 -23.59 0.83
C ALA A 152 12.09 -23.75 2.19
N GLN A 153 12.49 -24.99 2.51
CA GLN A 153 13.22 -25.31 3.74
C GLN A 153 14.64 -24.73 3.67
N THR A 154 14.79 -23.47 4.04
CA THR A 154 16.12 -22.93 4.33
C THR A 154 16.49 -23.26 5.77
N GLN A 155 17.33 -24.29 5.96
CA GLN A 155 17.80 -24.77 7.27
C GLN A 155 18.71 -23.78 8.01
N LYS A 156 19.05 -22.64 7.44
CA LYS A 156 19.88 -21.64 8.08
C LYS A 156 19.03 -20.52 8.67
N LYS A 157 19.14 -20.32 9.99
CA LYS A 157 18.71 -19.08 10.63
C LYS A 157 19.45 -17.92 9.92
N SER A 158 18.71 -17.00 9.34
CA SER A 158 19.29 -15.80 8.76
C SER A 158 19.66 -14.84 9.90
N ASP A 159 20.79 -14.17 9.79
CA ASP A 159 21.18 -13.07 10.68
C ASP A 159 20.41 -11.77 10.37
N PHE A 160 19.61 -11.79 9.28
CA PHE A 160 18.82 -10.65 8.81
C PHE A 160 17.34 -10.78 9.22
N PRO A 161 16.62 -9.66 9.39
CA PRO A 161 15.19 -9.65 9.66
C PRO A 161 14.40 -10.44 8.59
N GLN A 162 13.49 -11.30 9.04
CA GLN A 162 12.67 -12.15 8.21
C GLN A 162 11.20 -11.99 8.56
N TRP A 163 10.35 -12.09 7.54
CA TRP A 163 8.90 -12.07 7.66
C TRP A 163 8.28 -13.16 6.81
N GLU A 164 7.15 -13.67 7.24
CA GLU A 164 6.30 -14.55 6.44
C GLU A 164 5.02 -13.79 6.12
N TYR A 165 4.73 -13.63 4.83
CA TYR A 165 3.57 -12.86 4.37
C TYR A 165 3.03 -13.44 3.08
N ALA A 166 1.71 -13.70 3.03
CA ALA A 166 1.01 -14.18 1.84
C ALA A 166 1.63 -15.42 1.18
N GLY A 167 2.19 -16.34 1.96
CA GLY A 167 2.84 -17.57 1.45
C GLY A 167 4.30 -17.37 1.02
N PHE A 168 4.85 -16.17 1.21
CA PHE A 168 6.25 -15.88 0.92
C PHE A 168 7.07 -15.72 2.21
N LYS A 169 8.31 -16.15 2.15
CA LYS A 169 9.34 -15.81 3.12
C LYS A 169 10.13 -14.63 2.58
N ILE A 170 10.17 -13.55 3.35
CA ILE A 170 10.80 -12.29 2.97
C ILE A 170 11.98 -12.05 3.90
N THR A 171 13.16 -11.87 3.36
CA THR A 171 14.38 -11.56 4.12
C THR A 171 14.91 -10.21 3.65
N LYS A 172 15.06 -9.25 4.56
CA LYS A 172 15.76 -7.99 4.28
C LYS A 172 17.26 -8.27 4.28
N LEU A 173 17.98 -7.93 3.21
CA LEU A 173 19.42 -8.15 3.02
C LEU A 173 20.24 -6.93 3.47
#